data_9f4d2789a226c5ebd0eee23a1987804c
#
_entry.id   9f4d2789a226c5ebd0eee23a1987804c
#
_cell.length_a   1.000
_cell.length_b   1.000
_cell.length_c   1.000
_cell.angle_alpha   90.00
_cell.angle_beta   90.00
_cell.angle_gamma   90.00
#
_symmetry.space_group_name_H-M   'P 1'
#
loop_
_entity.id
_entity.type
_entity.pdbx_description
1 polymer ?
#
loop_
_entity_poly.entity_id
_entity_poly.type
_entity_poly.pdbx_seq_one_letter_code
_entity_poly.pdbx_strand_id
1 'polypeptide(L)'
;EESCGVYSDLPVAIARQLTLDRDPHGNVQVSRIETEKLLIEMCVTKLNRLKAAGTYKGKFSTVNHFFGYEGRCATPSNFDADYCYSLGYTAAVLISEGKTGYMSSVRNLTAPAEEWIAGGVPITMMMNMERRHGEMKPVIQKALVHLDGAPFKYFAAHREEWANSTTSYLYPGPIQYYGPDCVCNQPTRTLALEHQK
;
A
#
# COMPACT_ATOMS: atom_id res chain seq x y z
N GLU A 1 3.54 -22.25 21.35
CA GLU A 1 4.83 -22.96 21.17
C GLU A 1 5.46 -22.62 19.81
N GLU A 2 4.75 -22.75 18.69
CA GLU A 2 5.28 -22.47 17.34
C GLU A 2 5.79 -21.02 17.18
N SER A 3 5.03 -20.04 17.68
CA SER A 3 5.43 -18.62 17.61
C SER A 3 6.69 -18.30 18.41
N CYS A 4 6.91 -18.99 19.52
CA CYS A 4 8.14 -18.86 20.33
C CYS A 4 9.34 -19.46 19.61
N GLY A 5 9.16 -20.59 18.93
CA GLY A 5 10.21 -21.20 18.11
C GLY A 5 10.64 -20.28 16.97
N VAL A 6 9.67 -19.75 16.21
CA VAL A 6 9.96 -18.79 15.14
C VAL A 6 10.68 -17.55 15.68
N TYR A 7 10.22 -16.99 16.80
CA TYR A 7 10.86 -15.82 17.42
C TYR A 7 12.31 -16.09 17.82
N SER A 8 12.59 -17.26 18.38
CA SER A 8 13.94 -17.64 18.80
C SER A 8 14.92 -17.82 17.62
N ASP A 9 14.40 -18.15 16.45
CA ASP A 9 15.19 -18.33 15.23
C ASP A 9 15.44 -17.02 14.47
N LEU A 10 14.79 -15.92 14.88
CA LEU A 10 14.97 -14.63 14.24
C LEU A 10 16.33 -13.99 14.57
N PRO A 11 16.93 -13.25 13.62
CA PRO A 11 18.07 -12.40 13.92
C PRO A 11 17.75 -11.41 15.05
N VAL A 12 18.71 -11.19 15.96
CA VAL A 12 18.51 -10.36 17.17
C VAL A 12 17.95 -8.97 16.85
N ALA A 13 18.41 -8.35 15.76
CA ALA A 13 17.92 -7.03 15.35
C ALA A 13 16.43 -7.04 15.00
N ILE A 14 15.96 -8.08 14.29
CA ILE A 14 14.56 -8.25 13.92
C ILE A 14 13.71 -8.61 15.13
N ALA A 15 14.18 -9.51 15.99
CA ALA A 15 13.51 -9.86 17.24
C ALA A 15 13.29 -8.63 18.14
N ARG A 16 14.28 -7.72 18.21
CA ARG A 16 14.13 -6.44 18.92
C ARG A 16 13.06 -5.55 18.31
N GLN A 17 13.01 -5.39 16.99
CA GLN A 17 11.97 -4.59 16.32
C GLN A 17 10.57 -5.09 16.66
N LEU A 18 10.37 -6.40 16.72
CA LEU A 18 9.09 -7.00 17.08
C LEU A 18 8.67 -6.73 18.53
N THR A 19 9.60 -6.52 19.44
CA THR A 19 9.31 -6.37 20.88
C THR A 19 9.29 -4.93 21.36
N LEU A 20 10.05 -4.04 20.73
CA LEU A 20 10.26 -2.67 21.21
C LEU A 20 9.39 -1.64 20.48
N ASP A 21 9.22 -1.80 19.16
CA ASP A 21 8.50 -0.82 18.36
C ASP A 21 6.99 -1.09 18.40
N ARG A 22 6.27 -0.21 19.09
CA ARG A 22 4.81 -0.25 19.18
C ARG A 22 4.20 1.03 18.62
N ASP A 23 3.02 0.89 18.02
CA ASP A 23 2.19 2.03 17.67
C ASP A 23 1.51 2.61 18.91
N PRO A 24 0.87 3.79 18.83
CA PRO A 24 0.15 4.38 19.95
C PRO A 24 -0.96 3.48 20.53
N HIS A 25 -1.40 2.47 19.79
CA HIS A 25 -2.42 1.51 20.22
C HIS A 25 -1.82 0.21 20.81
N GLY A 26 -0.48 0.13 20.91
CA GLY A 26 0.23 -1.03 21.46
C GLY A 26 0.45 -2.18 20.48
N ASN A 27 0.13 -2.01 19.19
CA ASN A 27 0.39 -3.03 18.17
C ASN A 27 1.84 -2.95 17.67
N VAL A 28 2.35 -4.07 17.16
CA VAL A 28 3.65 -4.09 16.48
C VAL A 28 3.60 -3.19 15.24
N GLN A 29 4.58 -2.29 15.10
CA GLN A 29 4.71 -1.46 13.89
C GLN A 29 5.30 -2.30 12.76
N VAL A 30 4.45 -3.08 12.09
CA VAL A 30 4.84 -4.01 11.02
C VAL A 30 5.60 -3.31 9.88
N SER A 31 5.24 -2.06 9.57
CA SER A 31 5.89 -1.26 8.53
C SER A 31 7.35 -0.89 8.82
N ARG A 32 7.78 -1.01 10.08
CA ARG A 32 9.17 -0.75 10.50
C ARG A 32 10.04 -2.01 10.51
N ILE A 33 9.45 -3.19 10.31
CA ILE A 33 10.21 -4.44 10.25
C ILE A 33 10.97 -4.46 8.93
N GLU A 34 12.28 -4.49 9.02
CA GLU A 34 13.18 -4.52 7.86
C GLU A 34 13.29 -5.96 7.32
N THR A 35 12.24 -6.41 6.62
CA THR A 35 12.15 -7.77 6.06
C THR A 35 13.30 -8.09 5.11
N GLU A 36 13.78 -7.10 4.37
CA GLU A 36 14.94 -7.22 3.49
C GLU A 36 16.21 -7.58 4.27
N LYS A 37 16.41 -7.02 5.47
CA LYS A 37 17.54 -7.38 6.33
C LYS A 37 17.42 -8.80 6.88
N LEU A 38 16.21 -9.24 7.22
CA LEU A 38 15.97 -10.63 7.61
C LEU A 38 16.40 -11.59 6.50
N LEU A 39 15.98 -11.34 5.25
CA LEU A 39 16.37 -12.17 4.12
C LEU A 39 17.88 -12.16 3.87
N ILE A 40 18.52 -11.00 4.01
CA ILE A 40 19.99 -10.89 3.94
C ILE A 40 20.68 -11.75 4.98
N GLU A 41 20.28 -11.66 6.25
CA GLU A 41 20.86 -12.46 7.34
C GLU A 41 20.68 -13.97 7.13
N MET A 42 19.52 -14.38 6.63
CA MET A 42 19.30 -15.79 6.27
C MET A 42 20.25 -16.25 5.15
N CYS A 43 20.42 -15.44 4.10
CA CYS A 43 21.35 -15.72 3.00
C CYS A 43 22.80 -15.77 3.48
N VAL A 44 23.24 -14.78 4.26
CA VAL A 44 24.61 -14.71 4.82
C VAL A 44 24.89 -15.93 5.68
N THR A 45 23.97 -16.26 6.58
CA THR A 45 24.10 -17.45 7.45
C THR A 45 24.22 -18.73 6.63
N LYS A 46 23.38 -18.90 5.60
CA LYS A 46 23.44 -20.07 4.72
C LYS A 46 24.76 -20.16 3.97
N LEU A 47 25.22 -19.04 3.38
CA LEU A 47 26.47 -19.00 2.63
C LEU A 47 27.71 -19.22 3.51
N ASN A 48 27.71 -18.70 4.73
CA ASN A 48 28.78 -18.95 5.69
C ASN A 48 28.87 -20.43 6.08
N ARG A 49 27.73 -21.12 6.26
CA ARG A 49 27.70 -22.58 6.51
C ARG A 49 28.27 -23.36 5.31
N LEU A 50 27.86 -22.97 4.07
CA LEU A 50 28.40 -23.59 2.86
C LEU A 50 29.89 -23.33 2.66
N LYS A 51 30.36 -22.14 3.05
CA LYS A 51 31.79 -21.80 3.03
C LYS A 51 32.58 -22.63 4.02
N ALA A 52 32.08 -22.80 5.25
CA ALA A 52 32.68 -23.64 6.25
C ALA A 52 32.74 -25.13 5.82
N ALA A 53 31.73 -25.58 5.07
CA ALA A 53 31.69 -26.92 4.49
C ALA A 53 32.56 -27.06 3.22
N GLY A 54 33.22 -26.00 2.75
CA GLY A 54 34.07 -26.02 1.56
C GLY A 54 33.31 -26.07 0.21
N THR A 55 31.98 -26.01 0.24
CA THR A 55 31.10 -26.09 -0.95
C THR A 55 30.85 -24.73 -1.63
N TYR A 56 31.08 -23.62 -0.92
CA TYR A 56 31.00 -22.27 -1.47
C TYR A 56 32.35 -21.54 -1.34
N LYS A 57 32.91 -21.13 -2.49
CA LYS A 57 34.21 -20.45 -2.56
C LYS A 57 34.11 -18.98 -2.99
N GLY A 58 32.91 -18.50 -3.27
CA GLY A 58 32.67 -17.14 -3.73
C GLY A 58 32.83 -16.07 -2.65
N LYS A 59 32.88 -14.81 -3.08
CA LYS A 59 32.68 -13.64 -2.24
C LYS A 59 31.20 -13.25 -2.33
N PHE A 60 30.64 -12.84 -1.22
CA PHE A 60 29.24 -12.41 -1.14
C PHE A 60 29.17 -11.08 -0.39
N SER A 61 28.54 -10.11 -0.98
CA SER A 61 28.19 -8.84 -0.36
C SER A 61 26.72 -8.55 -0.60
N THR A 62 26.09 -7.88 0.33
CA THR A 62 24.66 -7.58 0.26
C THR A 62 24.44 -6.08 0.19
N VAL A 63 23.49 -5.69 -0.64
CA VAL A 63 22.94 -4.33 -0.68
C VAL A 63 21.42 -4.50 -0.62
N ASN A 64 20.79 -3.85 0.34
CA ASN A 64 19.33 -3.79 0.42
C ASN A 64 18.82 -2.50 -0.21
N HIS A 65 17.66 -2.60 -0.79
CA HIS A 65 16.92 -1.45 -1.31
C HIS A 65 15.47 -1.53 -0.87
N PHE A 66 14.99 -0.49 -0.21
CA PHE A 66 13.61 -0.36 0.18
C PHE A 66 12.88 0.51 -0.84
N PHE A 67 12.03 -0.11 -1.64
CA PHE A 67 11.29 0.57 -2.70
C PHE A 67 10.17 1.48 -2.15
N GLY A 68 9.59 1.12 -1.02
CA GLY A 68 8.54 1.90 -0.41
C GLY A 68 7.32 2.08 -1.30
N TYR A 69 6.82 3.30 -1.37
CA TYR A 69 5.68 3.64 -2.22
C TYR A 69 6.01 3.53 -3.72
N GLU A 70 7.24 3.82 -4.12
CA GLU A 70 7.69 3.75 -5.51
C GLU A 70 7.49 2.36 -6.10
N GLY A 71 7.74 1.30 -5.33
CA GLY A 71 7.51 -0.08 -5.75
C GLY A 71 6.03 -0.48 -5.87
N ARG A 72 5.11 0.40 -5.46
CA ARG A 72 3.65 0.16 -5.47
C ARG A 72 2.87 1.18 -6.30
N CYS A 73 3.55 2.19 -6.84
CA CYS A 73 2.94 3.23 -7.63
C CYS A 73 3.16 2.97 -9.12
N ALA A 74 2.17 3.33 -9.93
CA ALA A 74 2.33 3.58 -11.34
C ALA A 74 2.54 5.08 -11.58
N THR A 75 2.88 5.47 -12.80
CA THR A 75 2.91 6.88 -13.20
C THR A 75 1.51 7.48 -13.05
N PRO A 76 1.34 8.57 -12.25
CA PRO A 76 0.04 9.20 -12.09
C PRO A 76 -0.50 9.72 -13.41
N SER A 77 -1.81 9.60 -13.61
CA SER A 77 -2.52 10.20 -14.72
C SER A 77 -3.05 11.59 -14.38
N ASN A 78 -3.56 12.34 -15.36
CA ASN A 78 -4.24 13.61 -15.10
C ASN A 78 -5.48 13.40 -14.23
N PHE A 79 -6.18 12.27 -14.38
CA PHE A 79 -7.26 11.87 -13.47
C PHE A 79 -6.78 11.82 -12.01
N ASP A 80 -5.63 11.20 -11.73
CA ASP A 80 -5.07 11.15 -10.38
C ASP A 80 -4.72 12.55 -9.86
N ALA A 81 -4.19 13.42 -10.73
CA ALA A 81 -3.86 14.81 -10.39
C ALA A 81 -5.11 15.59 -9.98
N ASP A 82 -6.16 15.55 -10.79
CA ASP A 82 -7.45 16.22 -10.52
C ASP A 82 -8.11 15.67 -9.24
N TYR A 83 -8.07 14.36 -9.07
CA TYR A 83 -8.64 13.71 -7.89
C TYR A 83 -7.91 14.10 -6.61
N CYS A 84 -6.58 14.03 -6.61
CA CYS A 84 -5.77 14.44 -5.46
C CYS A 84 -5.92 15.92 -5.15
N TYR A 85 -5.96 16.79 -6.17
CA TYR A 85 -6.20 18.22 -6.00
C TYR A 85 -7.57 18.48 -5.36
N SER A 86 -8.61 17.83 -5.88
CA SER A 86 -9.99 17.96 -5.37
C SER A 86 -10.09 17.48 -3.91
N LEU A 87 -9.43 16.38 -3.55
CA LEU A 87 -9.38 15.89 -2.16
C LEU A 87 -8.66 16.87 -1.24
N GLY A 88 -7.50 17.41 -1.67
CA GLY A 88 -6.73 18.37 -0.89
C GLY A 88 -7.47 19.68 -0.68
N TYR A 89 -8.09 20.21 -1.73
CA TYR A 89 -8.89 21.44 -1.66
C TYR A 89 -10.11 21.25 -0.74
N THR A 90 -10.80 20.12 -0.87
CA THR A 90 -11.93 19.78 0.00
C THR A 90 -11.51 19.69 1.47
N ALA A 91 -10.36 19.08 1.75
CA ALA A 91 -9.80 19.01 3.10
C ALA A 91 -9.53 20.43 3.67
N ALA A 92 -8.95 21.32 2.86
CA ALA A 92 -8.71 22.70 3.27
C ALA A 92 -10.01 23.45 3.58
N VAL A 93 -11.06 23.27 2.78
CA VAL A 93 -12.39 23.85 3.03
C VAL A 93 -12.99 23.31 4.34
N LEU A 94 -12.93 21.98 4.56
CA LEU A 94 -13.43 21.39 5.81
C LEU A 94 -12.72 21.96 7.03
N ILE A 95 -11.40 22.17 6.95
CA ILE A 95 -10.61 22.77 8.04
C ILE A 95 -11.03 24.24 8.25
N SER A 96 -11.17 25.03 7.19
CA SER A 96 -11.56 26.44 7.28
C SER A 96 -12.96 26.63 7.89
N GLU A 97 -13.86 25.68 7.64
CA GLU A 97 -15.21 25.63 8.22
C GLU A 97 -15.27 25.01 9.62
N GLY A 98 -14.11 24.70 10.21
CA GLY A 98 -14.03 24.11 11.55
C GLY A 98 -14.59 22.68 11.66
N LYS A 99 -14.70 21.97 10.52
CA LYS A 99 -15.24 20.59 10.49
C LYS A 99 -14.14 19.59 10.83
N THR A 100 -13.97 19.29 12.11
CA THR A 100 -13.06 18.25 12.60
C THR A 100 -13.71 16.87 12.56
N GLY A 101 -12.89 15.82 12.41
CA GLY A 101 -13.39 14.44 12.37
C GLY A 101 -14.06 14.06 11.03
N TYR A 102 -13.82 14.82 9.98
CA TYR A 102 -14.27 14.51 8.63
C TYR A 102 -13.10 14.10 7.74
N MET A 103 -13.36 13.16 6.84
CA MET A 103 -12.47 12.81 5.74
C MET A 103 -12.96 13.49 4.47
N SER A 104 -12.06 14.10 3.69
CA SER A 104 -12.41 14.58 2.37
C SER A 104 -12.80 13.43 1.45
N SER A 105 -13.80 13.64 0.62
CA SER A 105 -14.34 12.64 -0.30
C SER A 105 -14.76 13.30 -1.59
N VAL A 106 -14.52 12.63 -2.70
CA VAL A 106 -15.02 13.05 -4.02
C VAL A 106 -15.77 11.87 -4.63
N ARG A 107 -16.97 12.12 -5.09
CA ARG A 107 -17.86 11.13 -5.69
C ARG A 107 -18.09 11.43 -7.16
N ASN A 108 -18.74 10.52 -7.86
CA ASN A 108 -19.03 10.60 -9.30
C ASN A 108 -17.76 10.57 -10.17
N LEU A 109 -16.76 9.82 -9.74
CA LEU A 109 -15.42 9.80 -10.34
C LEU A 109 -15.36 9.18 -11.76
N THR A 110 -16.44 8.55 -12.21
CA THR A 110 -16.55 8.02 -13.59
C THR A 110 -17.00 9.08 -14.59
N ALA A 111 -17.51 10.22 -14.11
CA ALA A 111 -17.88 11.37 -14.91
C ALA A 111 -16.66 12.30 -15.14
N PRO A 112 -16.77 13.27 -16.06
CA PRO A 112 -15.79 14.35 -16.17
C PRO A 112 -15.58 15.11 -14.86
N ALA A 113 -14.38 15.66 -14.65
CA ALA A 113 -13.99 16.26 -13.37
C ALA A 113 -14.91 17.42 -12.91
N GLU A 114 -15.48 18.16 -13.84
CA GLU A 114 -16.45 19.24 -13.57
C GLU A 114 -17.78 18.75 -12.98
N GLU A 115 -18.08 17.48 -13.12
CA GLU A 115 -19.27 16.84 -12.56
C GLU A 115 -19.00 16.11 -11.24
N TRP A 116 -17.79 16.13 -10.75
CA TRP A 116 -17.44 15.48 -9.50
C TRP A 116 -18.09 16.18 -8.30
N ILE A 117 -18.44 15.42 -7.29
CA ILE A 117 -19.12 15.90 -6.10
C ILE A 117 -18.15 15.80 -4.92
N ALA A 118 -17.55 16.94 -4.56
CA ALA A 118 -16.70 17.05 -3.38
C ALA A 118 -17.51 17.16 -2.08
N GLY A 119 -17.01 16.61 -0.99
CA GLY A 119 -17.68 16.68 0.31
C GLY A 119 -16.87 16.05 1.44
N GLY A 120 -17.46 16.04 2.62
CA GLY A 120 -16.87 15.44 3.82
C GLY A 120 -17.68 14.25 4.32
N VAL A 121 -16.99 13.17 4.69
CA VAL A 121 -17.60 12.01 5.35
C VAL A 121 -17.15 11.99 6.82
N PRO A 122 -18.08 12.01 7.78
CA PRO A 122 -17.71 11.87 9.20
C PRO A 122 -16.96 10.56 9.44
N ILE A 123 -15.83 10.60 10.15
CA ILE A 123 -15.01 9.41 10.38
C ILE A 123 -15.80 8.31 11.11
N THR A 124 -16.79 8.68 11.92
CA THR A 124 -17.68 7.73 12.59
C THR A 124 -18.50 6.88 11.64
N MET A 125 -18.80 7.38 10.44
CA MET A 125 -19.49 6.59 9.39
C MET A 125 -18.61 5.53 8.77
N MET A 126 -17.30 5.60 8.95
CA MET A 126 -16.32 4.63 8.45
C MET A 126 -16.03 3.54 9.48
N MET A 127 -16.56 3.67 10.69
CA MET A 127 -16.27 2.76 11.81
C MET A 127 -17.32 1.68 11.94
N ASN A 128 -16.82 0.46 12.21
CA ASN A 128 -17.64 -0.68 12.65
C ASN A 128 -17.20 -1.10 14.05
N MET A 129 -18.12 -1.73 14.79
CA MET A 129 -17.80 -2.31 16.10
C MET A 129 -17.25 -3.72 15.90
N GLU A 130 -15.99 -3.93 16.25
CA GLU A 130 -15.33 -5.24 16.19
C GLU A 130 -14.85 -5.66 17.57
N ARG A 131 -14.92 -6.97 17.83
CA ARG A 131 -14.36 -7.52 19.06
C ARG A 131 -12.85 -7.65 18.93
N ARG A 132 -12.11 -6.86 19.72
CA ARG A 132 -10.64 -6.88 19.80
C ARG A 132 -10.20 -6.99 21.24
N HIS A 133 -9.30 -7.93 21.52
CA HIS A 133 -8.80 -8.17 22.90
C HIS A 133 -9.90 -8.37 23.95
N GLY A 134 -11.00 -9.04 23.55
CA GLY A 134 -12.13 -9.32 24.44
C GLY A 134 -13.17 -8.19 24.58
N GLU A 135 -12.92 -7.01 24.05
CA GLU A 135 -13.79 -5.84 24.10
C GLU A 135 -14.31 -5.42 22.73
N MET A 136 -15.49 -4.80 22.70
CA MET A 136 -16.02 -4.17 21.48
C MET A 136 -15.35 -2.81 21.28
N LYS A 137 -14.65 -2.64 20.15
CA LYS A 137 -13.95 -1.40 19.82
C LYS A 137 -14.38 -0.86 18.45
N PRO A 138 -14.53 0.47 18.30
CA PRO A 138 -14.76 1.06 17.00
C PRO A 138 -13.46 0.98 16.17
N VAL A 139 -13.57 0.45 14.98
CA VAL A 139 -12.45 0.32 14.03
C VAL A 139 -12.90 0.71 12.64
N ILE A 140 -11.99 1.31 11.85
CA ILE A 140 -12.22 1.55 10.44
C ILE A 140 -12.11 0.21 9.71
N GLN A 141 -13.16 -0.18 9.01
CA GLN A 141 -13.18 -1.42 8.24
C GLN A 141 -12.29 -1.29 7.00
N LYS A 142 -11.46 -2.30 6.78
CA LYS A 142 -10.66 -2.39 5.56
C LYS A 142 -11.56 -2.67 4.36
N ALA A 143 -11.38 -1.91 3.29
CA ALA A 143 -11.90 -2.29 1.98
C ALA A 143 -10.97 -3.37 1.40
N LEU A 144 -11.45 -4.61 1.38
CA LEU A 144 -10.70 -5.73 0.81
C LEU A 144 -11.03 -5.89 -0.66
N VAL A 145 -10.04 -6.40 -1.41
CA VAL A 145 -10.26 -6.74 -2.83
C VAL A 145 -11.24 -7.90 -2.94
N HIS A 146 -12.28 -7.72 -3.72
CA HIS A 146 -13.23 -8.79 -4.05
C HIS A 146 -12.63 -9.70 -5.13
N LEU A 147 -12.24 -10.92 -4.74
CA LEU A 147 -11.59 -11.87 -5.65
C LEU A 147 -12.50 -12.33 -6.80
N ASP A 148 -13.82 -12.25 -6.61
CA ASP A 148 -14.82 -12.54 -7.63
C ASP A 148 -15.25 -11.29 -8.42
N GLY A 149 -14.76 -10.12 -8.06
CA GLY A 149 -15.05 -8.85 -8.72
C GLY A 149 -14.36 -8.71 -10.09
N ALA A 150 -14.93 -7.89 -10.96
CA ALA A 150 -14.38 -7.64 -12.30
C ALA A 150 -12.93 -7.10 -12.28
N PRO A 151 -12.55 -6.18 -11.37
CA PRO A 151 -11.18 -5.69 -11.30
C PRO A 151 -10.17 -6.80 -11.01
N PHE A 152 -10.46 -7.69 -10.03
CA PHE A 152 -9.53 -8.76 -9.71
C PHE A 152 -9.46 -9.82 -10.82
N LYS A 153 -10.58 -10.18 -11.43
CA LYS A 153 -10.59 -11.11 -12.58
C LYS A 153 -9.78 -10.57 -13.75
N TYR A 154 -9.91 -9.28 -14.03
CA TYR A 154 -9.10 -8.63 -15.05
C TYR A 154 -7.60 -8.68 -14.71
N PHE A 155 -7.23 -8.31 -13.49
CA PHE A 155 -5.86 -8.43 -13.01
C PHE A 155 -5.33 -9.87 -13.12
N ALA A 156 -6.10 -10.86 -12.65
CA ALA A 156 -5.70 -12.26 -12.67
C ALA A 156 -5.46 -12.80 -14.09
N ALA A 157 -6.22 -12.30 -15.06
CA ALA A 157 -6.05 -12.69 -16.48
C ALA A 157 -4.78 -12.11 -17.13
N HIS A 158 -4.24 -10.98 -16.61
CA HIS A 158 -3.12 -10.27 -17.24
C HIS A 158 -1.83 -10.28 -16.39
N ARG A 159 -1.89 -10.70 -15.13
CA ARG A 159 -0.77 -10.54 -14.17
C ARG A 159 0.52 -11.20 -14.64
N GLU A 160 0.45 -12.33 -15.32
CA GLU A 160 1.64 -13.04 -15.81
C GLU A 160 2.35 -12.27 -16.95
N GLU A 161 1.57 -11.67 -17.83
CA GLU A 161 2.07 -10.78 -18.86
C GLU A 161 2.71 -9.53 -18.24
N TRP A 162 2.02 -8.90 -17.32
CA TRP A 162 2.49 -7.69 -16.67
C TRP A 162 3.74 -7.91 -15.80
N ALA A 163 3.86 -9.05 -15.13
CA ALA A 163 5.03 -9.40 -14.34
C ALA A 163 6.32 -9.46 -15.16
N ASN A 164 6.22 -9.76 -16.46
CA ASN A 164 7.34 -9.86 -17.37
C ASN A 164 7.55 -8.60 -18.22
N SER A 165 6.68 -7.59 -18.09
CA SER A 165 6.78 -6.33 -18.82
C SER A 165 7.72 -5.36 -18.11
N THR A 166 8.83 -5.00 -18.76
CA THR A 166 9.78 -4.01 -18.21
C THR A 166 9.28 -2.58 -18.30
N THR A 167 8.24 -2.32 -19.09
CA THR A 167 7.64 -0.98 -19.25
C THR A 167 6.56 -0.66 -18.21
N SER A 168 6.15 -1.63 -17.41
CA SER A 168 5.13 -1.46 -16.35
C SER A 168 5.67 -0.80 -15.08
N TYR A 169 6.98 -0.75 -14.90
CA TYR A 169 7.65 -0.24 -13.69
C TYR A 169 8.33 1.09 -14.01
N LEU A 170 7.58 2.17 -13.92
CA LEU A 170 8.10 3.52 -14.11
C LEU A 170 8.13 4.24 -12.78
N TYR A 171 9.22 4.99 -12.56
CA TYR A 171 9.30 5.91 -11.41
C TYR A 171 8.23 6.99 -11.55
N PRO A 172 7.31 7.17 -10.56
CA PRO A 172 6.17 8.07 -10.72
C PRO A 172 6.58 9.54 -10.83
N GLY A 173 7.65 9.96 -10.14
CA GLY A 173 8.04 11.36 -10.10
C GLY A 173 6.96 12.29 -9.52
N PRO A 174 7.13 13.62 -9.64
CA PRO A 174 6.10 14.58 -9.30
C PRO A 174 4.89 14.46 -10.24
N ILE A 175 3.69 14.62 -9.69
CA ILE A 175 2.46 14.65 -10.49
C ILE A 175 2.45 15.93 -11.34
N GLN A 176 2.31 15.76 -12.65
CA GLN A 176 2.19 16.87 -13.61
C GLN A 176 1.17 16.51 -14.66
N TYR A 177 0.42 17.50 -15.11
CA TYR A 177 -0.51 17.32 -16.24
C TYR A 177 0.29 17.09 -17.52
N TYR A 178 -0.12 16.12 -18.30
CA TYR A 178 0.55 15.75 -19.54
C TYR A 178 -0.42 15.10 -20.54
N GLY A 179 -0.03 15.12 -21.80
CA GLY A 179 -0.76 14.43 -22.87
C GLY A 179 -2.14 14.98 -23.19
N PRO A 180 -2.83 14.38 -24.16
CA PRO A 180 -4.18 14.76 -24.54
C PRO A 180 -5.21 14.32 -23.51
N ASP A 181 -6.17 15.17 -23.19
CA ASP A 181 -7.22 14.92 -22.20
C ASP A 181 -8.01 13.63 -22.45
N CYS A 182 -8.31 13.35 -23.72
CA CYS A 182 -9.03 12.13 -24.08
C CYS A 182 -8.33 10.81 -23.71
N VAL A 183 -7.03 10.88 -23.44
CA VAL A 183 -6.22 9.70 -23.02
C VAL A 183 -5.84 9.81 -21.55
N CYS A 184 -5.36 10.96 -21.12
CA CYS A 184 -4.74 11.14 -19.81
C CYS A 184 -5.73 11.46 -18.68
N ASN A 185 -6.95 11.94 -19.02
CA ASN A 185 -8.02 12.26 -18.06
C ASN A 185 -9.01 11.11 -17.85
N GLN A 186 -8.73 9.93 -18.40
CA GLN A 186 -9.64 8.80 -18.25
C GLN A 186 -9.62 8.24 -16.81
N PRO A 187 -10.78 7.79 -16.30
CA PRO A 187 -10.85 7.07 -15.03
C PRO A 187 -9.94 5.84 -15.04
N THR A 188 -9.46 5.45 -13.87
CA THR A 188 -8.66 4.23 -13.75
C THR A 188 -9.43 3.00 -14.22
N ARG A 189 -8.72 2.00 -14.75
CA ARG A 189 -9.35 0.76 -15.21
C ARG A 189 -10.13 0.07 -14.08
N THR A 190 -9.64 0.10 -12.85
CA THR A 190 -10.34 -0.44 -11.68
C THR A 190 -11.70 0.22 -11.50
N LEU A 191 -11.74 1.55 -11.48
CA LEU A 191 -12.96 2.33 -11.32
C LEU A 191 -13.96 2.05 -12.46
N ALA A 192 -13.48 1.99 -13.68
CA ALA A 192 -14.33 1.68 -14.85
C ALA A 192 -14.93 0.26 -14.75
N LEU A 193 -14.17 -0.73 -14.29
CA LEU A 193 -14.64 -2.11 -14.14
C LEU A 193 -15.61 -2.28 -12.96
N GLU A 194 -15.45 -1.54 -11.87
CA GLU A 194 -16.40 -1.56 -10.73
C GLU A 194 -17.78 -1.02 -11.09
N HIS A 195 -17.86 -0.11 -12.06
CA HIS A 195 -19.11 0.54 -12.48
C HIS A 195 -19.70 -0.04 -13.78
N GLN A 196 -19.07 -1.06 -14.36
CA GLN A 196 -19.70 -1.83 -15.45
C GLN A 196 -20.85 -2.65 -14.88
N LYS A 197 -22.07 -2.32 -15.31
CA LYS A 197 -23.30 -3.08 -15.01
C LYS A 197 -23.42 -4.29 -15.93
#